data_faa67f14fd2728c4443cfaf670c4feaa
#
_entry.id   faa67f14fd2728c4443cfaf670c4feaa
#
_cell.length_a   1.000
_cell.length_b   1.000
_cell.length_c   1.000
_cell.angle_alpha   90.00
_cell.angle_beta   90.00
_cell.angle_gamma   90.00
#
_symmetry.space_group_name_H-M   'P 1'
#
loop_
_entity.id
_entity.type
_entity.pdbx_description
1 polymer ?
#
loop_
_entity_poly.entity_id
_entity_poly.type
_entity_poly.pdbx_seq_one_letter_code
_entity_poly.pdbx_strand_id
1 'polypeptide(L)'
;VNFGTRFENRHGSNTNESSTNYDIFARINHTPGWIFPVSYEVENGETTKTLYGGTAVYQDNVVAALAKGGYYRGTNTINETNFIADYKMDWLTPGLSARGMVSFDYDSYYKKTFGAAFATYELNDRNNFTSADAYTKYNVDGDLAYSKASSTTYKLYMEGQINYARKFGKHDVTGMVLYNQNDYRYNSDLAKRYQGLVGRVTYGYDDKYLAEVNVGYNGSENFLKGKRFGFFPAFSLGWRVTQEEFMKPTENWLNNLKIRASYGEVGNDVYTVGGVAQRFLYEEKWNQITNDYYFGNTGTTGIFESQYPNYGVTWERAKKFNVGLEFGLFNGML
;
A
#
# COMPACT_ATOMS: atom_id res chain seq x y z
N VAL A 1 9.41 13.43 20.19
CA VAL A 1 8.86 13.94 18.92
C VAL A 1 9.79 13.51 17.81
N ASN A 2 9.27 12.83 16.81
CA ASN A 2 9.99 12.49 15.58
C ASN A 2 9.31 13.23 14.43
N PHE A 3 10.10 13.94 13.64
CA PHE A 3 9.64 14.64 12.45
C PHE A 3 10.60 14.33 11.31
N GLY A 4 10.07 13.83 10.22
CA GLY A 4 10.80 13.55 8.99
C GLY A 4 10.11 14.17 7.78
N THR A 5 10.86 14.88 6.95
CA THR A 5 10.41 15.35 5.66
C THR A 5 11.38 14.93 4.58
N ARG A 6 10.86 14.31 3.51
CA ARG A 6 11.63 13.90 2.35
C ARG A 6 11.05 14.51 1.09
N PHE A 7 11.91 15.16 0.32
CA PHE A 7 11.58 15.68 -1.00
C PHE A 7 12.31 14.87 -2.05
N GLU A 8 11.59 14.28 -2.96
CA GLU A 8 12.15 13.56 -4.10
C GLU A 8 11.76 14.29 -5.39
N ASN A 9 12.75 14.83 -6.09
CA ASN A 9 12.54 15.43 -7.39
C ASN A 9 12.96 14.45 -8.48
N ARG A 10 12.08 14.22 -9.43
CA ARG A 10 12.30 13.34 -10.59
C ARG A 10 12.18 14.17 -11.86
N HIS A 11 13.11 13.96 -12.75
CA HIS A 11 13.10 14.53 -14.08
C HIS A 11 13.53 13.50 -15.09
N GLY A 12 12.84 13.36 -16.19
CA GLY A 12 13.16 12.38 -17.22
C GLY A 12 12.44 12.64 -18.53
N SER A 13 12.79 11.84 -19.53
CA SER A 13 12.08 11.82 -20.80
C SER A 13 10.64 11.31 -20.59
N ASN A 14 9.70 11.85 -21.34
CA ASN A 14 8.30 11.39 -21.34
C ASN A 14 8.14 9.90 -21.69
N THR A 15 9.15 9.28 -22.28
CA THR A 15 9.17 7.85 -22.64
C THR A 15 9.39 6.92 -21.43
N ASN A 16 9.88 7.44 -20.31
CA ASN A 16 10.28 6.65 -19.13
C ASN A 16 9.16 6.39 -18.12
N GLU A 17 7.98 6.95 -18.30
CA GLU A 17 6.88 6.82 -17.36
C GLU A 17 5.58 6.35 -17.99
N SER A 18 5.61 5.22 -18.61
CA SER A 18 4.37 4.54 -18.93
C SER A 18 4.12 3.45 -17.88
N SER A 19 3.02 3.56 -17.14
CA SER A 19 2.46 2.47 -16.35
C SER A 19 2.01 1.28 -17.22
N THR A 20 2.16 1.39 -18.51
CA THR A 20 1.80 0.39 -19.51
C THR A 20 3.02 0.08 -20.36
N ASN A 21 3.89 -0.79 -19.95
CA ASN A 21 4.88 -1.56 -20.74
C ASN A 21 5.58 -0.89 -21.96
N TYR A 22 5.46 0.43 -22.15
CA TYR A 22 6.07 1.21 -23.23
C TYR A 22 7.22 2.10 -22.72
N ASP A 23 8.02 1.55 -21.82
CA ASP A 23 9.31 2.17 -21.47
C ASP A 23 10.30 2.02 -22.64
N ILE A 24 11.47 2.63 -22.51
CA ILE A 24 12.54 2.58 -23.51
C ILE A 24 12.87 1.14 -23.91
N PHE A 25 12.90 0.23 -22.94
CA PHE A 25 13.25 -1.18 -23.19
C PHE A 25 12.17 -1.90 -23.98
N ALA A 26 10.90 -1.64 -23.69
CA ALA A 26 9.81 -2.18 -24.47
C ALA A 26 9.86 -1.67 -25.92
N ARG A 27 10.09 -0.38 -26.13
CA ARG A 27 10.25 0.22 -27.47
C ARG A 27 11.41 -0.40 -28.26
N ILE A 28 12.56 -0.58 -27.62
CA ILE A 28 13.73 -1.24 -28.24
C ILE A 28 13.37 -2.67 -28.66
N ASN A 29 12.71 -3.42 -27.79
CA ASN A 29 12.34 -4.81 -28.05
C ASN A 29 11.24 -4.96 -29.12
N HIS A 30 10.33 -3.98 -29.21
CA HIS A 30 9.23 -4.00 -30.18
C HIS A 30 9.62 -3.48 -31.57
N THR A 31 10.77 -2.78 -31.69
CA THR A 31 11.26 -2.26 -32.97
C THR A 31 12.41 -3.11 -33.49
N PRO A 32 12.23 -3.90 -34.54
CA PRO A 32 13.32 -4.67 -35.14
C PRO A 32 14.40 -3.76 -35.67
N GLY A 33 15.64 -3.87 -35.17
CA GLY A 33 16.75 -2.97 -35.47
C GLY A 33 17.29 -3.01 -36.90
N TRP A 34 16.76 -3.92 -37.75
CA TRP A 34 17.17 -4.07 -39.17
C TRP A 34 16.13 -3.48 -40.17
N ILE A 35 14.95 -3.04 -39.70
CA ILE A 35 13.88 -2.56 -40.58
C ILE A 35 14.19 -1.19 -41.17
N PHE A 36 14.73 -0.29 -40.32
CA PHE A 36 15.12 1.06 -40.73
C PHE A 36 16.32 1.55 -39.90
N PRO A 37 17.14 2.46 -40.43
CA PRO A 37 18.19 3.12 -39.64
C PRO A 37 17.56 4.02 -38.58
N VAL A 38 18.30 4.24 -37.48
CA VAL A 38 17.87 5.12 -36.39
C VAL A 38 17.54 6.53 -36.88
N SER A 39 18.38 7.04 -37.79
CA SER A 39 18.20 8.36 -38.40
C SER A 39 18.82 8.44 -39.76
N TYR A 40 18.37 9.41 -40.52
CA TYR A 40 18.93 9.84 -41.80
C TYR A 40 19.37 11.31 -41.70
N GLU A 41 20.43 11.66 -42.38
CA GLU A 41 20.87 13.03 -42.53
C GLU A 41 20.54 13.51 -43.91
N VAL A 42 19.73 14.59 -44.03
CA VAL A 42 19.33 15.15 -45.33
C VAL A 42 19.77 16.60 -45.41
N GLU A 43 20.06 17.05 -46.63
CA GLU A 43 20.41 18.43 -46.91
C GLU A 43 19.20 19.37 -46.73
N ASN A 44 19.40 20.50 -46.06
CA ASN A 44 18.39 21.52 -45.85
C ASN A 44 19.04 22.90 -46.02
N GLY A 45 19.29 23.26 -47.26
CA GLY A 45 20.08 24.45 -47.60
C GLY A 45 21.53 24.27 -47.18
N GLU A 46 22.04 25.24 -46.36
CA GLU A 46 23.42 25.19 -45.83
C GLU A 46 23.57 24.30 -44.57
N THR A 47 22.49 23.69 -44.09
CA THR A 47 22.45 22.90 -42.87
C THR A 47 22.01 21.47 -43.14
N THR A 48 22.31 20.54 -42.23
CA THR A 48 21.83 19.17 -42.25
C THR A 48 20.66 19.00 -41.30
N LYS A 49 19.62 18.34 -41.73
CA LYS A 49 18.44 17.98 -40.94
C LYS A 49 18.43 16.49 -40.65
N THR A 50 18.28 16.14 -39.38
CA THR A 50 18.12 14.75 -38.94
C THR A 50 16.64 14.31 -39.08
N LEU A 51 16.39 13.26 -39.84
CA LEU A 51 15.11 12.57 -39.99
C LEU A 51 15.19 11.24 -39.23
N TYR A 52 14.27 11.00 -38.32
CA TYR A 52 14.26 9.73 -37.55
C TYR A 52 13.57 8.62 -38.33
N GLY A 53 14.19 7.45 -38.41
CA GLY A 53 13.70 6.33 -39.22
C GLY A 53 12.39 5.76 -38.66
N GLY A 54 11.57 5.24 -39.57
CA GLY A 54 10.31 4.56 -39.30
C GLY A 54 9.71 4.00 -40.57
N THR A 55 8.66 3.23 -40.49
CA THR A 55 7.91 2.69 -41.65
C THR A 55 6.41 2.83 -41.39
N ALA A 56 5.58 2.53 -42.36
CA ALA A 56 4.13 2.53 -42.21
C ALA A 56 3.64 1.64 -41.05
N VAL A 57 4.37 0.54 -40.74
CA VAL A 57 4.02 -0.41 -39.69
C VAL A 57 4.69 -0.07 -38.36
N TYR A 58 5.94 0.39 -38.41
CA TYR A 58 6.76 0.71 -37.24
C TYR A 58 7.06 2.21 -37.21
N GLN A 59 6.13 2.97 -36.64
CA GLN A 59 6.21 4.44 -36.58
C GLN A 59 6.88 4.92 -35.28
N ASP A 60 7.33 4.01 -34.44
CA ASP A 60 7.99 4.34 -33.14
C ASP A 60 9.51 4.25 -33.28
N ASN A 61 10.20 5.33 -32.94
CA ASN A 61 11.64 5.42 -32.93
C ASN A 61 12.10 5.87 -31.56
N VAL A 62 12.90 5.04 -30.88
CA VAL A 62 13.34 5.26 -29.49
C VAL A 62 14.15 6.55 -29.37
N VAL A 63 15.05 6.83 -30.34
CA VAL A 63 15.89 8.01 -30.30
C VAL A 63 15.08 9.28 -30.57
N ALA A 64 14.12 9.21 -31.51
CA ALA A 64 13.17 10.31 -31.74
C ALA A 64 12.31 10.56 -30.50
N ALA A 65 11.83 9.50 -29.85
CA ALA A 65 11.05 9.61 -28.62
C ALA A 65 11.84 10.29 -27.49
N LEU A 66 13.12 9.97 -27.34
CA LEU A 66 14.00 10.60 -26.36
C LEU A 66 14.31 12.06 -26.70
N ALA A 67 14.55 12.36 -27.97
CA ALA A 67 14.95 13.69 -28.43
C ALA A 67 13.79 14.67 -28.56
N LYS A 68 12.61 14.19 -28.98
CA LYS A 68 11.45 15.03 -29.34
C LYS A 68 10.18 14.72 -28.54
N GLY A 69 10.07 13.54 -27.92
CA GLY A 69 8.86 13.09 -27.22
C GLY A 69 8.52 13.88 -25.95
N GLY A 70 9.39 14.82 -25.56
CA GLY A 70 9.19 15.69 -24.40
C GLY A 70 9.77 15.11 -23.10
N TYR A 71 9.35 15.71 -21.99
CA TYR A 71 9.90 15.39 -20.67
C TYR A 71 8.84 15.50 -19.57
N TYR A 72 9.15 14.94 -18.40
CA TYR A 72 8.35 15.14 -17.21
C TYR A 72 9.19 15.70 -16.05
N ARG A 73 8.50 16.35 -15.13
CA ARG A 73 9.02 16.76 -13.82
C ARG A 73 8.04 16.31 -12.75
N GLY A 74 8.52 15.51 -11.82
CA GLY A 74 7.74 15.01 -10.68
C GLY A 74 8.37 15.45 -9.37
N THR A 75 7.55 15.75 -8.39
CA THR A 75 7.98 15.99 -7.00
C THR A 75 7.15 15.10 -6.10
N ASN A 76 7.81 14.33 -5.27
CA ASN A 76 7.20 13.60 -4.17
C ASN A 76 7.61 14.23 -2.84
N THR A 77 6.64 14.59 -2.02
CA THR A 77 6.83 15.14 -0.70
C THR A 77 6.23 14.20 0.32
N ILE A 78 7.08 13.65 1.19
CA ILE A 78 6.67 12.71 2.24
C ILE A 78 6.98 13.38 3.58
N ASN A 79 5.96 13.57 4.40
CA ASN A 79 6.06 14.05 5.76
C ASN A 79 5.59 12.96 6.71
N GLU A 80 6.43 12.62 7.67
CA GLU A 80 6.11 11.67 8.73
C GLU A 80 6.35 12.35 10.08
N THR A 81 5.30 12.42 10.88
CA THR A 81 5.37 13.14 12.17
C THR A 81 4.76 12.30 13.27
N ASN A 82 5.51 12.06 14.32
CA ASN A 82 5.07 11.32 15.49
C ASN A 82 5.31 12.15 16.75
N PHE A 83 4.25 12.40 17.49
CA PHE A 83 4.28 12.95 18.85
C PHE A 83 3.96 11.82 19.80
N ILE A 84 4.90 11.52 20.69
CA ILE A 84 4.73 10.50 21.73
C ILE A 84 4.99 11.17 23.07
N ALA A 85 4.08 10.93 24.01
CA ALA A 85 4.21 11.34 25.40
C ALA A 85 4.03 10.12 26.30
N ASP A 86 5.05 9.82 27.08
CA ASP A 86 5.03 8.80 28.11
C ASP A 86 5.08 9.47 29.48
N TYR A 87 4.14 9.11 30.36
CA TYR A 87 4.05 9.66 31.70
C TYR A 87 3.98 8.56 32.76
N LYS A 88 4.92 8.55 33.66
CA LYS A 88 4.93 7.62 34.79
C LYS A 88 4.05 8.16 35.93
N MET A 89 3.16 7.33 36.40
CA MET A 89 2.20 7.66 37.46
C MET A 89 2.47 6.87 38.75
N ASP A 90 3.73 6.62 39.07
CA ASP A 90 4.15 5.91 40.27
C ASP A 90 3.68 6.60 41.56
N TRP A 91 3.36 7.90 41.48
CA TRP A 91 2.78 8.67 42.58
C TRP A 91 1.36 8.21 42.94
N LEU A 92 0.61 7.65 41.99
CA LEU A 92 -0.73 7.09 42.23
C LEU A 92 -0.63 5.62 42.65
N THR A 93 0.11 4.84 41.90
CA THR A 93 0.46 3.45 42.23
C THR A 93 1.72 3.02 41.47
N PRO A 94 2.68 2.35 42.14
CA PRO A 94 3.92 1.89 41.54
C PRO A 94 3.64 0.99 40.34
N GLY A 95 4.30 1.29 39.22
CA GLY A 95 4.19 0.54 37.96
C GLY A 95 3.07 1.00 37.04
N LEU A 96 2.34 2.07 37.39
CA LEU A 96 1.34 2.67 36.51
C LEU A 96 1.99 3.69 35.54
N SER A 97 1.60 3.67 34.30
CA SER A 97 2.02 4.67 33.30
C SER A 97 0.93 4.92 32.26
N ALA A 98 0.95 6.10 31.68
CA ALA A 98 0.13 6.48 30.53
C ALA A 98 1.02 6.82 29.35
N ARG A 99 0.56 6.49 28.15
CA ARG A 99 1.20 6.85 26.89
C ARG A 99 0.15 7.43 25.95
N GLY A 100 0.50 8.55 25.32
CA GLY A 100 -0.25 9.11 24.22
C GLY A 100 0.59 9.19 22.97
N MET A 101 0.02 8.89 21.82
CA MET A 101 0.68 9.04 20.52
C MET A 101 -0.27 9.67 19.51
N VAL A 102 0.25 10.62 18.76
CA VAL A 102 -0.38 11.16 17.55
C VAL A 102 0.62 11.06 16.43
N SER A 103 0.26 10.35 15.37
CA SER A 103 1.04 10.21 14.14
C SER A 103 0.28 10.85 12.99
N PHE A 104 0.99 11.65 12.22
CA PHE A 104 0.48 12.30 11.04
C PHE A 104 1.44 12.04 9.87
N ASP A 105 0.96 11.30 8.87
CA ASP A 105 1.71 11.02 7.68
C ASP A 105 1.00 11.68 6.48
N TYR A 106 1.76 12.38 5.68
CA TYR A 106 1.30 13.05 4.46
C TYR A 106 2.25 12.74 3.32
N ASP A 107 1.74 12.13 2.27
CA ASP A 107 2.46 11.87 1.03
C ASP A 107 1.75 12.60 -0.12
N SER A 108 2.48 13.39 -0.87
CA SER A 108 1.96 14.14 -2.01
C SER A 108 2.88 13.98 -3.21
N TYR A 109 2.36 13.38 -4.24
CA TYR A 109 3.00 13.27 -5.54
C TYR A 109 2.38 14.26 -6.53
N TYR A 110 3.22 15.04 -7.17
CA TYR A 110 2.82 15.97 -8.23
C TYR A 110 3.72 15.80 -9.44
N LYS A 111 3.13 15.61 -10.60
CA LYS A 111 3.82 15.42 -11.88
C LYS A 111 3.31 16.37 -12.93
N LYS A 112 4.23 17.01 -13.65
CA LYS A 112 4.01 17.76 -14.88
C LYS A 112 4.64 17.00 -16.02
N THR A 113 3.88 16.73 -17.06
CA THR A 113 4.36 16.09 -18.28
C THR A 113 4.20 17.06 -19.43
N PHE A 114 5.25 17.21 -20.20
CA PHE A 114 5.29 17.97 -21.44
C PHE A 114 5.58 16.97 -22.57
N GLY A 115 4.54 16.46 -23.20
CA GLY A 115 4.63 15.45 -24.25
C GLY A 115 4.48 16.08 -25.63
N ALA A 116 5.21 15.58 -26.62
CA ALA A 116 5.06 15.96 -28.00
C ALA A 116 5.00 14.73 -28.89
N ALA A 117 4.22 14.82 -29.95
CA ALA A 117 4.29 13.88 -31.08
C ALA A 117 5.55 14.18 -31.91
N PHE A 118 6.07 13.17 -32.57
CA PHE A 118 7.21 13.31 -33.46
C PHE A 118 6.98 12.56 -34.77
N ALA A 119 7.53 13.08 -35.85
CA ALA A 119 7.51 12.44 -37.14
C ALA A 119 8.60 11.39 -37.28
N THR A 120 8.28 10.33 -38.02
CA THR A 120 9.25 9.33 -38.50
C THR A 120 9.22 9.26 -39.99
N TYR A 121 10.27 8.75 -40.62
CA TYR A 121 10.49 8.83 -42.04
C TYR A 121 10.95 7.49 -42.61
N GLU A 122 10.43 7.12 -43.77
CA GLU A 122 10.81 5.95 -44.55
C GLU A 122 11.47 6.38 -45.88
N LEU A 123 12.64 5.84 -46.18
CA LEU A 123 13.35 6.14 -47.41
C LEU A 123 12.70 5.38 -48.57
N ASN A 124 12.18 6.10 -49.57
CA ASN A 124 11.57 5.52 -50.77
C ASN A 124 12.52 5.52 -51.97
N ASP A 125 13.32 6.58 -52.15
CA ASP A 125 14.27 6.70 -53.23
C ASP A 125 15.72 6.62 -52.75
N ARG A 126 16.34 5.48 -52.97
CA ARG A 126 17.72 5.21 -52.58
C ARG A 126 18.77 5.96 -53.43
N ASN A 127 18.37 6.49 -54.58
CA ASN A 127 19.27 7.23 -55.45
C ASN A 127 19.37 8.70 -55.05
N ASN A 128 18.42 9.18 -54.24
CA ASN A 128 18.35 10.58 -53.83
C ASN A 128 18.24 10.74 -52.31
N PHE A 129 18.95 9.93 -51.57
CA PHE A 129 18.81 9.84 -50.11
C PHE A 129 19.23 11.10 -49.35
N THR A 130 19.88 12.07 -49.98
CA THR A 130 20.24 13.35 -49.34
C THR A 130 19.12 14.37 -49.42
N SER A 131 18.13 14.17 -50.28
CA SER A 131 16.95 15.06 -50.42
C SER A 131 15.81 14.65 -49.51
N ALA A 132 15.17 15.60 -48.83
CA ALA A 132 13.99 15.35 -48.03
C ALA A 132 12.81 14.76 -48.79
N ASP A 133 12.73 15.01 -50.11
CA ASP A 133 11.67 14.49 -51.00
C ASP A 133 11.75 12.98 -51.25
N ALA A 134 12.91 12.37 -50.95
CA ALA A 134 13.10 10.93 -51.06
C ALA A 134 12.42 10.11 -49.93
N TYR A 135 11.80 10.80 -48.96
CA TYR A 135 11.26 10.18 -47.75
C TYR A 135 9.74 10.34 -47.65
N THR A 136 9.07 9.26 -47.26
CA THR A 136 7.68 9.34 -46.81
C THR A 136 7.66 9.68 -45.31
N LYS A 137 6.94 10.72 -44.96
CA LYS A 137 6.74 11.18 -43.60
C LYS A 137 5.53 10.47 -42.98
N TYR A 138 5.72 9.88 -41.80
CA TYR A 138 4.67 9.33 -40.95
C TYR A 138 4.55 10.19 -39.70
N ASN A 139 3.34 10.43 -39.26
CA ASN A 139 3.00 11.36 -38.16
C ASN A 139 3.43 12.82 -38.43
N VAL A 140 3.20 13.68 -37.48
CA VAL A 140 3.54 15.09 -37.53
C VAL A 140 4.26 15.47 -36.26
N ASP A 141 5.33 16.27 -36.38
CA ASP A 141 5.94 16.90 -35.21
C ASP A 141 4.90 17.81 -34.57
N GLY A 142 4.65 17.62 -33.31
CA GLY A 142 3.69 18.38 -32.51
C GLY A 142 4.39 19.30 -31.50
N ASP A 143 3.69 20.32 -31.08
CA ASP A 143 4.12 21.17 -29.98
C ASP A 143 4.01 20.41 -28.64
N LEU A 144 4.77 20.90 -27.64
CA LEU A 144 4.72 20.34 -26.30
C LEU A 144 3.33 20.54 -25.67
N ALA A 145 2.59 19.46 -25.51
CA ALA A 145 1.33 19.44 -24.80
C ALA A 145 1.57 19.25 -23.30
N TYR A 146 0.91 20.06 -22.49
CA TYR A 146 1.03 20.01 -21.03
C TYR A 146 -0.07 19.13 -20.42
N SER A 147 0.33 18.23 -19.53
CA SER A 147 -0.59 17.52 -18.65
C SER A 147 -0.05 17.48 -17.22
N LYS A 148 -0.95 17.26 -16.28
CA LYS A 148 -0.61 17.14 -14.87
C LYS A 148 -1.28 15.91 -14.25
N ALA A 149 -0.57 15.28 -13.33
CA ALA A 149 -1.11 14.25 -12.45
C ALA A 149 -0.72 14.58 -11.00
N SER A 150 -1.59 14.30 -10.07
CA SER A 150 -1.32 14.45 -8.65
C SER A 150 -2.02 13.36 -7.86
N SER A 151 -1.38 12.91 -6.81
CA SER A 151 -1.98 12.04 -5.82
C SER A 151 -1.56 12.48 -4.42
N THR A 152 -2.45 12.31 -3.47
CA THR A 152 -2.23 12.71 -2.08
C THR A 152 -2.72 11.60 -1.17
N THR A 153 -1.87 11.20 -0.23
CA THR A 153 -2.23 10.27 0.84
C THR A 153 -2.11 10.99 2.17
N TYR A 154 -3.11 10.84 3.00
CA TYR A 154 -3.19 11.42 4.32
C TYR A 154 -3.51 10.30 5.31
N LYS A 155 -2.76 10.23 6.42
CA LYS A 155 -3.02 9.30 7.50
C LYS A 155 -2.85 9.99 8.84
N LEU A 156 -3.90 9.94 9.65
CA LEU A 156 -3.89 10.39 11.03
C LEU A 156 -4.13 9.18 11.92
N TYR A 157 -3.20 8.93 12.84
CA TYR A 157 -3.34 7.91 13.87
C TYR A 157 -3.24 8.56 15.25
N MET A 158 -4.15 8.19 16.12
CA MET A 158 -4.16 8.62 17.52
C MET A 158 -4.28 7.41 18.44
N GLU A 159 -3.54 7.43 19.54
CA GLU A 159 -3.54 6.35 20.51
C GLU A 159 -3.45 6.94 21.92
N GLY A 160 -4.24 6.39 22.83
CA GLY A 160 -4.10 6.61 24.26
C GLY A 160 -4.03 5.26 24.98
N GLN A 161 -3.04 5.08 25.83
CA GLN A 161 -2.75 3.81 26.48
C GLN A 161 -2.48 4.02 27.98
N ILE A 162 -3.03 3.15 28.80
CA ILE A 162 -2.70 3.03 30.24
C ILE A 162 -2.08 1.66 30.45
N ASN A 163 -0.93 1.64 31.10
CA ASN A 163 -0.18 0.43 31.41
C ASN A 163 0.03 0.31 32.91
N TYR A 164 -0.03 -0.90 33.38
CA TYR A 164 0.32 -1.28 34.73
C TYR A 164 1.24 -2.49 34.69
N ALA A 165 2.34 -2.45 35.44
CA ALA A 165 3.26 -3.58 35.55
C ALA A 165 3.85 -3.61 36.98
N ARG A 166 3.59 -4.71 37.71
CA ARG A 166 4.08 -4.84 39.09
C ARG A 166 4.26 -6.30 39.48
N LYS A 167 5.34 -6.54 40.23
CA LYS A 167 5.62 -7.84 40.85
C LYS A 167 5.31 -7.78 42.32
N PHE A 168 4.52 -8.73 42.82
CA PHE A 168 4.12 -8.90 44.19
C PHE A 168 4.65 -10.25 44.71
N GLY A 169 5.86 -10.30 45.23
CA GLY A 169 6.50 -11.53 45.60
C GLY A 169 6.65 -12.48 44.42
N LYS A 170 5.91 -13.59 44.42
CA LYS A 170 5.89 -14.57 43.31
C LYS A 170 4.88 -14.26 42.19
N HIS A 171 4.07 -13.21 42.36
CA HIS A 171 3.04 -12.85 41.39
C HIS A 171 3.55 -11.70 40.51
N ASP A 172 3.54 -11.91 39.22
CA ASP A 172 3.85 -10.90 38.19
C ASP A 172 2.58 -10.55 37.44
N VAL A 173 2.19 -9.28 37.49
CA VAL A 173 0.94 -8.80 36.88
C VAL A 173 1.25 -7.67 35.93
N THR A 174 0.81 -7.78 34.69
CA THR A 174 0.76 -6.65 33.78
C THR A 174 -0.64 -6.43 33.24
N GLY A 175 -0.98 -5.18 33.02
CA GLY A 175 -2.26 -4.79 32.42
C GLY A 175 -2.07 -3.65 31.46
N MET A 176 -2.88 -3.62 30.40
CA MET A 176 -2.90 -2.55 29.41
C MET A 176 -4.34 -2.32 28.97
N VAL A 177 -4.72 -1.07 28.86
CA VAL A 177 -5.91 -0.62 28.15
C VAL A 177 -5.46 0.42 27.14
N LEU A 178 -5.85 0.22 25.88
CA LEU A 178 -5.47 1.06 24.77
C LEU A 178 -6.73 1.43 23.97
N TYR A 179 -6.87 2.70 23.64
CA TYR A 179 -7.80 3.20 22.65
C TYR A 179 -7.01 3.76 21.47
N ASN A 180 -7.39 3.39 20.24
CA ASN A 180 -6.82 3.94 19.05
C ASN A 180 -7.87 4.37 18.03
N GLN A 181 -7.46 5.29 17.17
CA GLN A 181 -8.23 5.75 16.02
C GLN A 181 -7.32 5.99 14.82
N ASN A 182 -7.76 5.58 13.64
CA ASN A 182 -7.06 5.76 12.38
C ASN A 182 -8.01 6.39 11.34
N ASP A 183 -7.55 7.46 10.68
CA ASP A 183 -8.21 8.07 9.50
C ASP A 183 -7.20 8.04 8.35
N TYR A 184 -7.51 7.31 7.29
CA TYR A 184 -6.70 7.20 6.08
C TYR A 184 -7.49 7.68 4.88
N ARG A 185 -6.89 8.56 4.07
CA ARG A 185 -7.49 9.09 2.83
C ARG A 185 -6.50 9.02 1.69
N TYR A 186 -7.02 8.68 0.53
CA TYR A 186 -6.28 8.72 -0.72
C TYR A 186 -7.03 9.61 -1.70
N ASN A 187 -6.40 10.67 -2.15
CA ASN A 187 -6.99 11.70 -3.02
C ASN A 187 -8.34 12.22 -2.46
N SER A 188 -9.35 12.21 -3.31
CA SER A 188 -10.74 12.56 -2.97
C SER A 188 -11.59 11.39 -2.48
N ASP A 189 -10.99 10.22 -2.27
CA ASP A 189 -11.71 9.03 -1.80
C ASP A 189 -12.30 9.26 -0.41
N LEU A 190 -13.38 8.55 -0.13
CA LEU A 190 -13.94 8.49 1.21
C LEU A 190 -12.91 7.92 2.19
N ALA A 191 -12.76 8.59 3.30
CA ALA A 191 -11.82 8.17 4.36
C ALA A 191 -12.07 6.71 4.76
N LYS A 192 -11.00 6.01 5.11
CA LYS A 192 -11.05 4.70 5.75
C LYS A 192 -10.78 4.90 7.24
N ARG A 193 -11.79 4.68 8.06
CA ARG A 193 -11.74 4.96 9.49
C ARG A 193 -11.88 3.69 10.30
N TYR A 194 -10.98 3.59 11.26
CA TYR A 194 -10.97 2.55 12.27
C TYR A 194 -10.90 3.15 13.65
N GLN A 195 -11.51 2.48 14.61
CA GLN A 195 -11.28 2.74 16.03
C GLN A 195 -11.27 1.41 16.78
N GLY A 196 -10.49 1.36 17.84
CA GLY A 196 -10.34 0.15 18.64
C GLY A 196 -10.15 0.44 20.11
N LEU A 197 -10.75 -0.39 20.93
CA LEU A 197 -10.45 -0.50 22.37
C LEU A 197 -9.83 -1.88 22.59
N VAL A 198 -8.63 -1.91 23.17
CA VAL A 198 -7.88 -3.14 23.43
C VAL A 198 -7.60 -3.22 24.91
N GLY A 199 -7.88 -4.37 25.51
CA GLY A 199 -7.49 -4.72 26.86
C GLY A 199 -6.56 -5.92 26.83
N ARG A 200 -5.49 -5.89 27.64
CA ARG A 200 -4.57 -7.01 27.85
C ARG A 200 -4.24 -7.13 29.31
N VAL A 201 -4.29 -8.35 29.82
CA VAL A 201 -3.82 -8.68 31.17
C VAL A 201 -2.93 -9.90 31.06
N THR A 202 -1.73 -9.84 31.66
CA THR A 202 -0.87 -10.99 31.82
C THR A 202 -0.67 -11.27 33.31
N TYR A 203 -0.57 -12.53 33.65
CA TYR A 203 -0.31 -12.99 34.98
C TYR A 203 0.72 -14.11 34.97
N GLY A 204 1.74 -13.96 35.78
CA GLY A 204 2.76 -14.97 36.03
C GLY A 204 2.80 -15.35 37.52
N TYR A 205 2.91 -16.63 37.82
CA TYR A 205 3.13 -17.10 39.17
C TYR A 205 4.43 -17.90 39.24
N ASP A 206 5.36 -17.39 40.06
CA ASP A 206 6.68 -18.00 40.36
C ASP A 206 7.48 -18.34 39.07
N ASP A 207 7.27 -17.59 38.02
CA ASP A 207 7.78 -17.87 36.66
C ASP A 207 7.41 -19.25 36.10
N LYS A 208 6.52 -20.00 36.76
CA LYS A 208 6.07 -21.35 36.40
C LYS A 208 4.80 -21.34 35.55
N TYR A 209 3.79 -20.64 36.05
CA TYR A 209 2.46 -20.59 35.44
C TYR A 209 2.23 -19.23 34.83
N LEU A 210 1.86 -19.21 33.58
CA LEU A 210 1.65 -17.99 32.81
C LEU A 210 0.23 -18.00 32.25
N ALA A 211 -0.47 -16.89 32.37
CA ALA A 211 -1.79 -16.70 31.79
C ALA A 211 -1.86 -15.33 31.11
N GLU A 212 -2.55 -15.26 30.00
CA GLU A 212 -2.78 -13.99 29.28
C GLU A 212 -4.21 -13.95 28.76
N VAL A 213 -4.85 -12.80 28.91
CA VAL A 213 -6.16 -12.50 28.33
C VAL A 213 -6.02 -11.24 27.51
N ASN A 214 -6.45 -11.30 26.27
CA ASN A 214 -6.56 -10.16 25.37
C ASN A 214 -8.01 -10.01 24.94
N VAL A 215 -8.48 -8.78 24.86
CA VAL A 215 -9.79 -8.44 24.31
C VAL A 215 -9.65 -7.27 23.36
N GLY A 216 -10.16 -7.42 22.17
CA GLY A 216 -10.28 -6.36 21.20
C GLY A 216 -11.75 -6.02 20.94
N TYR A 217 -12.09 -4.74 21.00
CA TYR A 217 -13.39 -4.22 20.58
C TYR A 217 -13.17 -3.19 19.49
N ASN A 218 -13.24 -3.66 18.24
CA ASN A 218 -12.83 -2.91 17.06
C ASN A 218 -14.04 -2.48 16.25
N GLY A 219 -14.01 -1.23 15.77
CA GLY A 219 -15.05 -0.63 14.94
C GLY A 219 -14.53 -0.30 13.54
N SER A 220 -15.33 -0.67 12.52
CA SER A 220 -15.11 -0.33 11.12
C SER A 220 -16.34 0.36 10.54
N GLU A 221 -16.10 1.38 9.74
CA GLU A 221 -17.18 2.06 9.01
C GLU A 221 -17.70 1.27 7.80
N ASN A 222 -17.02 0.18 7.41
CA ASN A 222 -17.46 -0.70 6.33
C ASN A 222 -18.80 -1.39 6.63
N PHE A 223 -19.29 -1.31 7.87
CA PHE A 223 -20.52 -1.93 8.32
C PHE A 223 -21.58 -0.91 8.73
N LEU A 224 -22.85 -1.30 8.58
CA LEU A 224 -23.98 -0.49 8.97
C LEU A 224 -23.92 -0.11 10.46
N LYS A 225 -24.45 1.07 10.82
CA LYS A 225 -24.58 1.49 12.21
C LYS A 225 -25.31 0.40 13.03
N GLY A 226 -24.72 0.03 14.16
CA GLY A 226 -25.18 -1.10 14.99
C GLY A 226 -24.45 -2.43 14.72
N LYS A 227 -23.74 -2.57 13.60
CA LYS A 227 -22.91 -3.75 13.25
C LYS A 227 -21.42 -3.42 13.11
N ARG A 228 -21.04 -2.16 13.33
CA ARG A 228 -19.68 -1.64 13.15
C ARG A 228 -18.67 -2.26 14.08
N PHE A 229 -19.07 -2.63 15.30
CA PHE A 229 -18.17 -3.10 16.32
C PHE A 229 -18.16 -4.61 16.44
N GLY A 230 -16.97 -5.21 16.45
CA GLY A 230 -16.71 -6.60 16.72
C GLY A 230 -15.91 -6.80 18.01
N PHE A 231 -16.28 -7.81 18.79
CA PHE A 231 -15.56 -8.23 19.99
C PHE A 231 -14.73 -9.48 19.68
N PHE A 232 -13.44 -9.41 19.97
CA PHE A 232 -12.45 -10.44 19.61
C PHE A 232 -11.62 -10.81 20.85
N PRO A 233 -12.02 -11.85 21.59
CA PRO A 233 -11.27 -12.32 22.73
C PRO A 233 -10.15 -13.28 22.34
N ALA A 234 -9.08 -13.29 23.13
CA ALA A 234 -8.03 -14.28 23.05
C ALA A 234 -7.50 -14.64 24.43
N PHE A 235 -7.18 -15.89 24.65
CA PHE A 235 -6.67 -16.42 25.92
C PHE A 235 -5.45 -17.29 25.63
N SER A 236 -4.44 -17.20 26.51
CA SER A 236 -3.32 -18.13 26.46
C SER A 236 -2.89 -18.58 27.87
N LEU A 237 -2.43 -19.81 27.94
CA LEU A 237 -1.87 -20.42 29.13
C LEU A 237 -0.49 -20.99 28.80
N GLY A 238 0.44 -20.87 29.73
CA GLY A 238 1.77 -21.42 29.64
C GLY A 238 2.21 -22.04 30.95
N TRP A 239 2.85 -23.20 30.86
CA TRP A 239 3.44 -23.87 31.99
C TRP A 239 4.90 -24.17 31.71
N ARG A 240 5.78 -23.57 32.51
CA ARG A 240 7.22 -23.86 32.48
C ARG A 240 7.53 -25.05 33.37
N VAL A 241 7.45 -26.23 32.81
CA VAL A 241 7.60 -27.51 33.52
C VAL A 241 8.97 -27.62 34.19
N THR A 242 10.02 -27.12 33.54
CA THR A 242 11.40 -27.14 34.09
C THR A 242 11.59 -26.32 35.35
N GLN A 243 10.68 -25.38 35.65
CA GLN A 243 10.71 -24.62 36.88
C GLN A 243 10.12 -25.38 38.09
N GLU A 244 9.56 -26.57 37.87
CA GLU A 244 9.03 -27.40 38.91
C GLU A 244 10.14 -28.18 39.66
N GLU A 245 9.97 -28.40 40.95
CA GLU A 245 10.98 -29.05 41.75
C GLU A 245 11.31 -30.48 41.30
N PHE A 246 10.31 -31.21 40.78
CA PHE A 246 10.51 -32.56 40.26
C PHE A 246 11.36 -32.61 38.99
N MET A 247 11.56 -31.48 38.30
CA MET A 247 12.39 -31.38 37.08
C MET A 247 13.85 -31.00 37.37
N LYS A 248 14.21 -30.61 38.58
CA LYS A 248 15.60 -30.27 38.95
C LYS A 248 16.63 -31.31 38.56
N PRO A 249 16.37 -32.64 38.69
CA PRO A 249 17.34 -33.65 38.24
C PRO A 249 17.62 -33.65 36.74
N THR A 250 16.75 -33.06 35.93
CA THR A 250 16.89 -33.06 34.46
C THR A 250 17.57 -31.80 33.95
N GLU A 251 17.88 -30.79 34.79
CA GLU A 251 18.39 -29.48 34.44
C GLU A 251 19.68 -29.54 33.60
N ASN A 252 20.51 -30.54 33.81
CA ASN A 252 21.77 -30.73 33.08
C ASN A 252 21.60 -31.01 31.58
N TRP A 253 20.50 -31.63 31.18
CA TRP A 253 20.24 -31.97 29.79
C TRP A 253 18.93 -31.35 29.21
N LEU A 254 17.92 -31.06 30.04
CA LEU A 254 16.67 -30.41 29.68
C LEU A 254 16.52 -29.14 30.52
N ASN A 255 17.03 -28.05 30.01
CA ASN A 255 17.08 -26.76 30.72
C ASN A 255 15.86 -25.87 30.45
N ASN A 256 15.06 -26.16 29.42
CA ASN A 256 13.80 -25.48 29.16
C ASN A 256 12.76 -26.50 28.66
N LEU A 257 11.64 -26.58 29.35
CA LEU A 257 10.45 -27.28 28.87
C LEU A 257 9.25 -26.42 29.23
N LYS A 258 8.55 -25.91 28.21
CA LYS A 258 7.35 -25.11 28.37
C LYS A 258 6.25 -25.64 27.47
N ILE A 259 5.09 -25.85 28.06
CA ILE A 259 3.85 -26.20 27.37
C ILE A 259 3.01 -24.95 27.27
N ARG A 260 2.44 -24.68 26.10
CA ARG A 260 1.52 -23.54 25.92
C ARG A 260 0.29 -23.94 25.15
N ALA A 261 -0.83 -23.31 25.46
CA ALA A 261 -2.07 -23.41 24.70
C ALA A 261 -2.66 -22.01 24.54
N SER A 262 -3.24 -21.73 23.40
CA SER A 262 -3.94 -20.48 23.17
C SER A 262 -5.18 -20.68 22.29
N TYR A 263 -6.18 -19.87 22.58
CA TYR A 263 -7.38 -19.71 21.75
C TYR A 263 -7.62 -18.25 21.51
N GLY A 264 -8.01 -17.89 20.30
CA GLY A 264 -8.35 -16.51 19.98
C GLY A 264 -9.26 -16.38 18.78
N GLU A 265 -10.01 -15.30 18.77
CA GLU A 265 -10.82 -14.87 17.64
C GLU A 265 -10.21 -13.64 16.99
N VAL A 266 -10.17 -13.63 15.64
CA VAL A 266 -9.69 -12.50 14.83
C VAL A 266 -10.79 -12.07 13.88
N GLY A 267 -11.00 -10.76 13.78
CA GLY A 267 -11.95 -10.15 12.85
C GLY A 267 -11.28 -9.63 11.59
N ASN A 268 -11.96 -9.77 10.46
CA ASN A 268 -11.62 -9.12 9.20
C ASN A 268 -12.84 -8.33 8.71
N ASP A 269 -12.63 -7.07 8.31
CA ASP A 269 -13.67 -6.18 7.79
C ASP A 269 -13.52 -5.93 6.27
N VAL A 270 -12.53 -6.56 5.63
CA VAL A 270 -12.26 -6.41 4.21
C VAL A 270 -12.94 -7.53 3.45
N TYR A 271 -13.86 -7.18 2.56
CA TYR A 271 -14.46 -8.07 1.59
C TYR A 271 -13.89 -7.79 0.20
N THR A 272 -13.44 -8.82 -0.50
CA THR A 272 -12.76 -8.67 -1.79
C THR A 272 -13.50 -9.43 -2.88
N VAL A 273 -13.79 -8.78 -4.00
CA VAL A 273 -14.35 -9.39 -5.20
C VAL A 273 -13.39 -9.13 -6.35
N GLY A 274 -12.96 -10.18 -7.03
CA GLY A 274 -12.02 -10.06 -8.16
C GLY A 274 -10.71 -9.36 -7.81
N GLY A 275 -10.23 -9.48 -6.56
CA GLY A 275 -9.01 -8.81 -6.09
C GLY A 275 -9.21 -7.35 -5.66
N VAL A 276 -10.43 -6.82 -5.76
CA VAL A 276 -10.74 -5.43 -5.37
C VAL A 276 -11.51 -5.40 -4.06
N ALA A 277 -11.00 -4.65 -3.08
CA ALA A 277 -11.67 -4.45 -1.79
C ALA A 277 -12.98 -3.67 -1.97
N GLN A 278 -14.06 -4.25 -1.48
CA GLN A 278 -15.38 -3.66 -1.50
C GLN A 278 -15.67 -2.96 -0.17
N ARG A 279 -16.30 -1.80 -0.25
CA ARG A 279 -16.70 -1.01 0.92
C ARG A 279 -18.20 -0.72 0.87
N PHE A 280 -18.79 -0.55 2.05
CA PHE A 280 -20.19 -0.13 2.18
C PHE A 280 -21.16 -1.05 1.43
N LEU A 281 -20.99 -2.37 1.60
CA LEU A 281 -21.88 -3.36 0.99
C LEU A 281 -23.34 -3.24 1.43
N TYR A 282 -23.61 -2.46 2.47
CA TYR A 282 -24.95 -2.14 2.95
C TYR A 282 -25.62 -0.98 2.20
N GLU A 283 -24.87 -0.31 1.30
CA GLU A 283 -25.39 0.76 0.46
C GLU A 283 -25.83 0.22 -0.90
N GLU A 284 -26.91 0.78 -1.42
CA GLU A 284 -27.36 0.62 -2.79
C GLU A 284 -26.51 1.49 -3.70
N LYS A 285 -26.05 0.95 -4.83
CA LYS A 285 -25.27 1.71 -5.81
C LYS A 285 -25.89 1.61 -7.20
N TRP A 286 -25.96 2.74 -7.83
CA TRP A 286 -26.43 2.89 -9.19
C TRP A 286 -25.32 3.40 -10.09
N ASN A 287 -25.12 2.76 -11.22
CA ASN A 287 -24.11 3.16 -12.21
C ASN A 287 -24.79 3.55 -13.51
N GLN A 288 -24.08 4.39 -14.27
CA GLN A 288 -24.49 4.73 -15.63
C GLN A 288 -23.81 3.81 -16.62
N ILE A 289 -24.53 3.42 -17.67
CA ILE A 289 -23.99 2.70 -18.82
C ILE A 289 -24.24 3.53 -20.07
N THR A 290 -23.20 3.82 -20.79
CA THR A 290 -23.27 4.61 -22.03
C THR A 290 -23.80 3.74 -23.17
N ASN A 291 -24.69 4.30 -23.99
CA ASN A 291 -25.31 3.60 -25.13
C ASN A 291 -26.11 2.35 -24.74
N ASP A 292 -26.77 2.39 -23.59
CA ASP A 292 -27.64 1.30 -23.10
C ASP A 292 -28.93 1.19 -23.89
N TYR A 293 -29.52 2.35 -24.26
CA TYR A 293 -30.71 2.46 -25.09
C TYR A 293 -30.41 3.23 -26.37
N TYR A 294 -31.06 2.82 -27.50
CA TYR A 294 -30.96 3.49 -28.78
C TYR A 294 -32.31 4.01 -29.25
N PHE A 295 -32.36 5.30 -29.56
CA PHE A 295 -33.47 5.92 -30.29
C PHE A 295 -33.00 6.18 -31.72
N GLY A 296 -33.31 5.25 -32.61
CA GLY A 296 -32.72 5.20 -33.96
C GLY A 296 -31.23 4.90 -33.87
N ASN A 297 -30.37 5.79 -34.37
CA ASN A 297 -28.90 5.66 -34.31
C ASN A 297 -28.26 6.42 -33.13
N THR A 298 -29.05 7.02 -32.25
CA THR A 298 -28.55 7.79 -31.12
C THR A 298 -28.58 6.94 -29.85
N GLY A 299 -27.41 6.63 -29.35
CA GLY A 299 -27.26 5.93 -28.05
C GLY A 299 -27.57 6.89 -26.89
N THR A 300 -28.30 6.40 -25.92
CA THR A 300 -28.68 7.13 -24.70
C THR A 300 -28.11 6.42 -23.47
N THR A 301 -27.68 7.21 -22.50
CA THR A 301 -27.15 6.69 -21.22
C THR A 301 -28.29 6.13 -20.38
N GLY A 302 -28.17 4.87 -20.01
CA GLY A 302 -29.04 4.20 -19.04
C GLY A 302 -28.50 4.24 -17.61
N ILE A 303 -29.35 3.90 -16.66
CA ILE A 303 -28.98 3.74 -15.24
C ILE A 303 -29.38 2.33 -14.82
N PHE A 304 -28.48 1.64 -14.15
CA PHE A 304 -28.75 0.32 -13.60
C PHE A 304 -28.22 0.19 -12.17
N GLU A 305 -28.90 -0.66 -11.39
CA GLU A 305 -28.46 -0.98 -10.04
C GLU A 305 -27.22 -1.90 -10.09
N SER A 306 -26.08 -1.38 -9.65
CA SER A 306 -24.80 -2.08 -9.71
C SER A 306 -24.46 -2.83 -8.42
N GLN A 307 -25.11 -2.48 -7.31
CA GLN A 307 -24.94 -3.14 -6.02
C GLN A 307 -26.25 -3.15 -5.24
N TYR A 308 -26.74 -4.34 -4.89
CA TYR A 308 -27.85 -4.54 -3.96
C TYR A 308 -27.38 -4.36 -2.52
N PRO A 309 -28.13 -3.64 -1.66
CA PRO A 309 -27.72 -3.43 -0.28
C PRO A 309 -27.80 -4.73 0.54
N ASN A 310 -26.70 -5.06 1.19
CA ASN A 310 -26.65 -6.18 2.13
C ASN A 310 -26.58 -5.68 3.57
N TYR A 311 -27.72 -5.53 4.20
CA TYR A 311 -27.83 -5.09 5.60
C TYR A 311 -27.35 -6.14 6.60
N GLY A 312 -27.13 -7.39 6.16
CA GLY A 312 -26.66 -8.52 6.98
C GLY A 312 -25.14 -8.52 7.21
N VAL A 313 -24.38 -7.76 6.43
CA VAL A 313 -22.91 -7.81 6.43
C VAL A 313 -22.33 -7.34 7.77
N THR A 314 -21.36 -8.10 8.29
CA THR A 314 -20.62 -7.83 9.53
C THR A 314 -19.23 -8.47 9.44
N TRP A 315 -18.47 -8.38 10.52
CA TRP A 315 -17.12 -8.93 10.63
C TRP A 315 -17.06 -10.42 10.26
N GLU A 316 -16.13 -10.76 9.38
CA GLU A 316 -15.66 -12.13 9.22
C GLU A 316 -14.88 -12.51 10.49
N ARG A 317 -15.11 -13.73 11.02
CA ARG A 317 -14.47 -14.20 12.24
C ARG A 317 -13.69 -15.49 11.99
N ALA A 318 -12.41 -15.44 12.29
CA ALA A 318 -11.56 -16.63 12.31
C ALA A 318 -11.28 -17.04 13.77
N LYS A 319 -11.57 -18.30 14.10
CA LYS A 319 -11.27 -18.90 15.40
C LYS A 319 -10.01 -19.73 15.27
N LYS A 320 -9.05 -19.50 16.16
CA LYS A 320 -7.74 -20.13 16.11
C LYS A 320 -7.44 -20.79 17.46
N PHE A 321 -7.06 -22.05 17.42
CA PHE A 321 -6.57 -22.80 18.57
C PHE A 321 -5.15 -23.29 18.28
N ASN A 322 -4.22 -23.10 19.21
CA ASN A 322 -2.85 -23.52 19.07
C ASN A 322 -2.38 -24.19 20.35
N VAL A 323 -1.61 -25.26 20.22
CA VAL A 323 -0.84 -25.90 21.29
C VAL A 323 0.61 -25.93 20.85
N GLY A 324 1.51 -25.58 21.75
CA GLY A 324 2.93 -25.54 21.48
C GLY A 324 3.74 -26.15 22.62
N LEU A 325 4.82 -26.80 22.24
CA LEU A 325 5.84 -27.33 23.13
C LEU A 325 7.16 -26.63 22.79
N GLU A 326 7.79 -26.01 23.79
CA GLU A 326 9.11 -25.39 23.67
C GLU A 326 10.07 -26.16 24.56
N PHE A 327 11.20 -26.60 24.00
CA PHE A 327 12.22 -27.29 24.76
C PHE A 327 13.62 -26.78 24.39
N GLY A 328 14.50 -26.75 25.38
CA GLY A 328 15.90 -26.45 25.22
C GLY A 328 16.72 -27.56 25.84
N LEU A 329 17.66 -28.08 25.09
CA LEU A 329 18.54 -29.18 25.49
C LEU A 329 19.99 -28.70 25.59
N PHE A 330 20.74 -29.29 26.51
CA PHE A 330 22.20 -29.09 26.67
C PHE A 330 22.62 -27.61 26.70
N ASN A 331 21.95 -26.79 27.52
CA ASN A 331 22.21 -25.36 27.68
C ASN A 331 22.16 -24.54 26.36
N GLY A 332 21.26 -24.95 25.47
CA GLY A 332 21.02 -24.21 24.21
C GLY A 332 21.89 -24.67 23.03
N MET A 333 22.45 -25.86 23.09
CA MET A 333 23.07 -26.49 21.93
C MET A 333 22.04 -27.03 20.91
N LEU A 334 20.78 -27.19 21.34
CA LEU A 334 19.61 -27.55 20.50
C LEU A 334 18.37 -26.85 21.03
#